data_565086a8c3f095d8ccc92c016ed7c964
#
_entry.id   565086a8c3f095d8ccc92c016ed7c964
#
_cell.length_a   1.000
_cell.length_b   1.000
_cell.length_c   1.000
_cell.angle_alpha   90.00
_cell.angle_beta   90.00
_cell.angle_gamma   90.00
#
_symmetry.space_group_name_H-M   'P 1'
#
loop_
_entity.id
_entity.type
_entity.pdbx_description
1 polymer ?
#
loop_
_entity_poly.entity_id
_entity_poly.type
_entity_poly.pdbx_seq_one_letter_code
_entity_poly.pdbx_strand_id
1 'polypeptide(L)'
;MAQLTDFLPTTRKEMELRGWDEVDVILFSGDAYVDHPSFGAAVIGRILEAEGLRVAIVPQPNWKDDLRDFRKLGRPRLFFGVTAGCMDSMVNKYTANKRLRSEDAYTPDGRHDQRPEYPSIVYTQILKRLYPDIPVVLGGIEASMRRLSHYDYWQDAVRRSILCDSGADILVYGMGEKPIVEIAKQLKQTENKNIKEIPQTAILYHRKEEIPGGVTEDDIILNSHEQCLRDKRAEAANFRHIEEESNKLHASRLIQEVEGCYVVINAPYPPMTTEEIDRSFDLPYTRLPHPRYKSKRIPAYDMIKHSVNIHRGCFGGCAFCTISAHQGKFIASRSKESILREVKAISQLPDFKGYLSDLGGPSANMYGMGGKDKTLCARCKRPSCIHPKVCPNLNTDHRPLLDIYRAVDALPEVKKSFIGSGVRYDLLQHRTDDEAVNRAVAEYTRELITHHVSGRLKVAPEHTSDRVLHVMRKPSFAQFEQFKRTFDRINREEGLRQQIIPYFISSHPGCTAEDMAELAVLTKRMDFHLEQVQDFTPTPMTVSTEAWHTGLHPYTLQPIFAAKTQRDKLAQRQFFFWYKPEMRRAIMDELRRMGRRDLIDKLFGR
;
A
#
# COMPACT_ATOMS: atom_id res chain seq x y z
N MET A 1 30.52 3.23 12.24
CA MET A 1 29.22 3.54 12.88
C MET A 1 28.72 4.84 12.27
N ALA A 2 27.44 4.92 11.92
CA ALA A 2 26.87 6.14 11.40
C ALA A 2 26.97 7.27 12.45
N GLN A 3 27.35 8.46 12.00
CA GLN A 3 27.42 9.67 12.83
C GLN A 3 26.05 10.34 12.87
N LEU A 4 25.83 11.22 13.85
CA LEU A 4 24.55 11.96 13.96
C LEU A 4 24.28 12.83 12.74
N THR A 5 25.33 13.38 12.15
CA THR A 5 25.29 14.18 10.92
C THR A 5 24.97 13.39 9.65
N ASP A 6 25.03 12.06 9.68
CA ASP A 6 24.61 11.22 8.55
C ASP A 6 23.07 11.13 8.42
N PHE A 7 22.34 11.49 9.48
CA PHE A 7 20.88 11.56 9.50
C PHE A 7 20.37 12.95 9.18
N LEU A 8 19.17 13.07 8.64
CA LEU A 8 18.48 14.36 8.58
C LEU A 8 18.21 14.87 10.00
N PRO A 9 18.42 16.16 10.30
CA PRO A 9 18.29 16.69 11.64
C PRO A 9 16.84 16.63 12.16
N THR A 10 16.69 16.36 13.45
CA THR A 10 15.40 16.30 14.16
C THR A 10 15.33 17.35 15.28
N THR A 11 16.44 18.03 15.56
CA THR A 11 16.58 19.07 16.59
C THR A 11 17.40 20.23 16.06
N ARG A 12 17.27 21.42 16.70
CA ARG A 12 18.05 22.60 16.36
C ARG A 12 19.55 22.35 16.53
N LYS A 13 19.95 21.65 17.60
CA LYS A 13 21.34 21.26 17.82
C LYS A 13 21.92 20.42 16.67
N GLU A 14 21.12 19.53 16.09
CA GLU A 14 21.57 18.74 14.93
C GLU A 14 21.67 19.59 13.65
N MET A 15 20.85 20.64 13.49
CA MET A 15 21.00 21.62 12.41
C MET A 15 22.32 22.39 12.59
N GLU A 16 22.61 22.85 13.80
CA GLU A 16 23.84 23.58 14.15
C GLU A 16 25.10 22.72 13.87
N LEU A 17 25.07 21.42 14.16
CA LEU A 17 26.16 20.50 13.83
C LEU A 17 26.42 20.39 12.32
N ARG A 18 25.44 20.69 11.48
CA ARG A 18 25.57 20.79 10.02
C ARG A 18 25.90 22.23 9.55
N GLY A 19 26.06 23.16 10.45
CA GLY A 19 26.27 24.58 10.14
C GLY A 19 25.03 25.28 9.59
N TRP A 20 23.83 24.79 9.94
CA TRP A 20 22.55 25.34 9.48
C TRP A 20 21.86 26.12 10.59
N ASP A 21 21.55 27.37 10.34
CA ASP A 21 20.72 28.24 11.18
C ASP A 21 19.25 28.20 10.82
N GLU A 22 18.92 27.81 9.57
CA GLU A 22 17.57 27.63 9.02
C GLU A 22 17.52 26.42 8.09
N VAL A 23 16.31 25.96 7.78
CA VAL A 23 16.02 24.87 6.83
C VAL A 23 15.06 25.32 5.75
N ASP A 24 15.14 24.65 4.59
CA ASP A 24 14.23 24.91 3.47
C ASP A 24 12.90 24.19 3.65
N VAL A 25 12.94 22.96 4.17
CA VAL A 25 11.78 22.08 4.34
C VAL A 25 11.82 21.40 5.70
N ILE A 26 10.66 21.33 6.36
CA ILE A 26 10.46 20.53 7.58
C ILE A 26 9.38 19.49 7.30
N LEU A 27 9.74 18.22 7.47
CA LEU A 27 8.82 17.09 7.28
C LEU A 27 8.26 16.61 8.63
N PHE A 28 6.95 16.61 8.78
CA PHE A 28 6.24 16.06 9.94
C PHE A 28 5.73 14.65 9.61
N SER A 29 6.09 13.68 10.42
CA SER A 29 5.70 12.27 10.21
C SER A 29 5.02 11.69 11.44
N GLY A 30 3.96 10.90 11.23
CA GLY A 30 3.34 10.09 12.28
C GLY A 30 4.19 8.89 12.71
N ASP A 31 5.19 8.51 11.94
CA ASP A 31 6.11 7.41 12.26
C ASP A 31 7.36 7.89 12.99
N ALA A 32 8.02 6.98 13.72
CA ALA A 32 9.38 7.16 14.16
C ALA A 32 10.32 7.34 12.96
N TYR A 33 11.37 8.12 13.11
CA TYR A 33 12.32 8.34 12.03
C TYR A 33 13.31 7.16 11.91
N VAL A 34 13.14 6.43 10.84
CA VAL A 34 14.09 5.42 10.34
C VAL A 34 14.59 5.89 8.99
N ASP A 35 15.90 6.05 8.85
CA ASP A 35 16.51 6.53 7.61
C ASP A 35 16.72 5.38 6.62
N HIS A 36 15.60 4.95 6.01
CA HIS A 36 15.53 3.74 5.19
C HIS A 36 14.62 3.96 3.97
N PRO A 37 14.94 3.38 2.79
CA PRO A 37 14.16 3.56 1.56
C PRO A 37 12.73 3.00 1.61
N SER A 38 12.37 2.28 2.67
CA SER A 38 10.98 1.83 2.92
C SER A 38 10.17 2.82 3.78
N PHE A 39 10.75 3.92 4.25
CA PHE A 39 10.05 4.93 5.06
C PHE A 39 9.88 6.22 4.25
N GLY A 40 8.62 6.56 3.95
CA GLY A 40 8.31 7.67 3.04
C GLY A 40 8.91 9.03 3.44
N ALA A 41 8.92 9.36 4.74
CA ALA A 41 9.52 10.61 5.20
C ALA A 41 11.05 10.67 4.95
N ALA A 42 11.75 9.53 5.12
CA ALA A 42 13.17 9.43 4.80
C ALA A 42 13.40 9.56 3.29
N VAL A 43 12.59 8.87 2.46
CA VAL A 43 12.69 8.96 0.99
C VAL A 43 12.53 10.40 0.52
N ILE A 44 11.46 11.06 0.91
CA ILE A 44 11.19 12.46 0.51
C ILE A 44 12.28 13.40 1.03
N GLY A 45 12.71 13.22 2.28
CA GLY A 45 13.77 14.04 2.87
C GLY A 45 15.10 13.87 2.14
N ARG A 46 15.50 12.65 1.82
CA ARG A 46 16.76 12.38 1.09
C ARG A 46 16.72 12.88 -0.36
N ILE A 47 15.57 12.77 -1.02
CA ILE A 47 15.40 13.32 -2.38
C ILE A 47 15.55 14.84 -2.36
N LEU A 48 14.91 15.53 -1.45
CA LEU A 48 15.04 16.99 -1.32
C LEU A 48 16.46 17.42 -0.92
N GLU A 49 17.12 16.65 -0.03
CA GLU A 49 18.53 16.87 0.31
C GLU A 49 19.45 16.72 -0.93
N ALA A 50 19.19 15.71 -1.76
CA ALA A 50 19.93 15.50 -3.02
C ALA A 50 19.72 16.62 -4.06
N GLU A 51 18.61 17.36 -3.97
CA GLU A 51 18.36 18.58 -4.76
C GLU A 51 18.99 19.84 -4.13
N GLY A 52 19.84 19.67 -3.10
CA GLY A 52 20.59 20.75 -2.45
C GLY A 52 19.78 21.55 -1.43
N LEU A 53 18.67 21.01 -0.93
CA LEU A 53 17.85 21.66 0.09
C LEU A 53 18.26 21.22 1.51
N ARG A 54 18.13 22.14 2.46
CA ARG A 54 18.29 21.86 3.89
C ARG A 54 16.98 21.30 4.42
N VAL A 55 16.96 20.01 4.78
CA VAL A 55 15.74 19.31 5.19
C VAL A 55 15.87 18.79 6.61
N ALA A 56 14.83 18.99 7.41
CA ALA A 56 14.71 18.43 8.75
C ALA A 56 13.43 17.58 8.88
N ILE A 57 13.44 16.62 9.82
CA ILE A 57 12.29 15.75 10.11
C ILE A 57 11.86 15.96 11.57
N VAL A 58 10.55 16.10 11.78
CA VAL A 58 9.90 16.04 13.09
C VAL A 58 9.07 14.76 13.16
N PRO A 59 9.66 13.68 13.70
CA PRO A 59 8.95 12.41 13.82
C PRO A 59 8.07 12.41 15.07
N GLN A 60 6.83 11.96 14.93
CA GLN A 60 5.86 11.79 16.01
C GLN A 60 5.78 13.01 16.95
N PRO A 61 5.42 14.22 16.41
CA PRO A 61 5.32 15.41 17.24
C PRO A 61 4.21 15.26 18.28
N ASN A 62 4.45 15.74 19.49
CA ASN A 62 3.41 15.80 20.52
C ASN A 62 2.39 16.89 20.17
N TRP A 63 1.15 16.49 19.99
CA TRP A 63 0.04 17.41 19.61
C TRP A 63 -0.86 17.76 20.79
N LYS A 64 -0.58 17.20 21.99
CA LYS A 64 -1.42 17.33 23.20
C LYS A 64 -0.87 18.36 24.19
N ASP A 65 0.35 18.84 23.99
CA ASP A 65 1.03 19.76 24.89
C ASP A 65 1.04 21.22 24.37
N ASP A 66 2.07 21.99 24.77
CA ASP A 66 2.32 23.36 24.35
C ASP A 66 2.75 23.50 22.87
N LEU A 67 2.68 22.45 22.09
CA LEU A 67 3.08 22.38 20.67
C LEU A 67 4.58 22.70 20.44
N ARG A 68 5.42 22.36 21.42
CA ARG A 68 6.88 22.58 21.36
C ARG A 68 7.50 21.90 20.14
N ASP A 69 7.08 20.68 19.83
CA ASP A 69 7.61 19.94 18.70
C ASP A 69 7.32 20.61 17.34
N PHE A 70 6.21 21.35 17.24
CA PHE A 70 5.85 22.09 16.04
C PHE A 70 6.63 23.42 15.91
N ARG A 71 7.26 23.89 16.98
CA ARG A 71 8.01 25.17 17.01
C ARG A 71 9.52 24.99 17.10
N LYS A 72 10.02 23.84 17.54
CA LYS A 72 11.43 23.63 17.92
C LYS A 72 12.45 23.87 16.79
N LEU A 73 12.06 23.64 15.53
CA LEU A 73 12.93 23.85 14.36
C LEU A 73 12.70 25.22 13.69
N GLY A 74 11.71 25.98 14.17
CA GLY A 74 11.37 27.29 13.61
C GLY A 74 10.56 27.14 12.30
N ARG A 75 10.76 28.11 11.43
CA ARG A 75 10.02 28.33 10.19
C ARG A 75 10.88 27.86 9.00
N PRO A 76 10.37 26.99 8.11
CA PRO A 76 11.09 26.65 6.89
C PRO A 76 11.00 27.78 5.87
N ARG A 77 11.97 27.85 4.97
CA ARG A 77 11.99 28.85 3.90
C ARG A 77 10.93 28.56 2.82
N LEU A 78 10.67 27.28 2.51
CA LEU A 78 9.80 26.88 1.42
C LEU A 78 8.45 26.35 1.91
N PHE A 79 8.43 25.20 2.59
CA PHE A 79 7.17 24.56 2.98
C PHE A 79 7.33 23.56 4.15
N PHE A 80 6.20 23.23 4.75
CA PHE A 80 6.05 22.07 5.62
C PHE A 80 5.52 20.88 4.82
N GLY A 81 6.17 19.72 4.92
CA GLY A 81 5.62 18.45 4.43
C GLY A 81 4.97 17.67 5.57
N VAL A 82 3.81 17.08 5.34
CA VAL A 82 3.07 16.33 6.37
C VAL A 82 2.66 14.96 5.83
N THR A 83 2.90 13.91 6.63
CA THR A 83 2.46 12.55 6.35
C THR A 83 2.02 11.83 7.63
N ALA A 84 1.03 10.96 7.52
CA ALA A 84 0.64 10.07 8.62
C ALA A 84 1.67 8.96 8.89
N GLY A 85 2.58 8.70 7.95
CA GLY A 85 3.56 7.63 7.98
C GLY A 85 3.37 6.60 6.86
N CYS A 86 3.98 5.43 7.02
CA CYS A 86 3.96 4.35 6.01
C CYS A 86 2.60 3.67 5.87
N MET A 87 1.73 3.78 6.86
CA MET A 87 0.37 3.25 6.83
C MET A 87 -0.67 4.34 7.05
N ASP A 88 -1.88 4.09 6.56
CA ASP A 88 -3.05 4.85 6.97
C ASP A 88 -3.20 4.78 8.50
N SER A 89 -3.39 5.93 9.15
CA SER A 89 -3.39 6.01 10.62
C SER A 89 -4.51 5.20 11.25
N MET A 90 -5.68 5.19 10.62
CA MET A 90 -6.85 4.51 11.15
C MET A 90 -6.73 2.98 10.98
N VAL A 91 -6.19 2.52 9.83
CA VAL A 91 -5.86 1.10 9.61
C VAL A 91 -4.78 0.63 10.58
N ASN A 92 -3.80 1.49 10.86
CA ASN A 92 -2.73 1.16 11.80
C ASN A 92 -3.22 1.13 13.26
N LYS A 93 -4.12 2.04 13.64
CA LYS A 93 -4.61 2.19 15.01
C LYS A 93 -5.70 1.19 15.37
N TYR A 94 -6.57 0.81 14.44
CA TYR A 94 -7.76 0.02 14.69
C TYR A 94 -7.79 -1.31 13.94
N THR A 95 -8.44 -2.30 14.54
CA THR A 95 -8.82 -3.55 13.86
C THR A 95 -10.05 -3.33 12.97
N ALA A 96 -10.38 -4.34 12.12
CA ALA A 96 -11.62 -4.34 11.31
C ALA A 96 -12.92 -4.20 12.14
N ASN A 97 -12.88 -4.53 13.44
CA ASN A 97 -13.99 -4.38 14.38
C ASN A 97 -13.90 -3.10 15.22
N LYS A 98 -13.16 -2.10 14.76
CA LYS A 98 -12.95 -0.79 15.38
C LYS A 98 -12.38 -0.87 16.82
N ARG A 99 -11.67 -1.94 17.16
CA ARG A 99 -10.97 -2.08 18.44
C ARG A 99 -9.56 -1.54 18.30
N LEU A 100 -9.08 -0.82 19.29
CA LEU A 100 -7.68 -0.38 19.36
C LEU A 100 -6.74 -1.58 19.28
N ARG A 101 -5.68 -1.45 18.48
CA ARG A 101 -4.58 -2.41 18.48
C ARG A 101 -3.72 -2.19 19.72
N SER A 102 -3.17 -3.26 20.25
CA SER A 102 -2.26 -3.21 21.41
C SER A 102 -0.88 -2.62 21.06
N GLU A 103 -0.49 -2.70 19.80
CA GLU A 103 0.83 -2.27 19.33
C GLU A 103 0.74 -1.44 18.05
N ASP A 104 1.66 -0.49 17.92
CA ASP A 104 1.95 0.26 16.70
C ASP A 104 3.39 -0.05 16.26
N ALA A 105 3.54 -0.80 15.17
CA ALA A 105 4.84 -1.25 14.70
C ALA A 105 5.78 -0.11 14.28
N TYR A 106 5.26 1.08 14.00
CA TYR A 106 6.02 2.24 13.53
C TYR A 106 6.43 3.19 14.65
N THR A 107 6.24 2.79 15.91
CA THR A 107 6.62 3.59 17.07
C THR A 107 7.67 2.90 17.92
N PRO A 108 8.47 3.66 18.70
CA PRO A 108 9.45 3.07 19.60
C PRO A 108 8.77 2.16 20.63
N ASP A 109 9.31 0.95 20.80
CA ASP A 109 8.80 -0.11 21.68
C ASP A 109 7.38 -0.57 21.33
N GLY A 110 6.91 -0.32 20.11
CA GLY A 110 5.57 -0.70 19.67
C GLY A 110 4.44 0.04 20.38
N ARG A 111 4.71 1.16 21.04
CA ARG A 111 3.72 1.89 21.84
C ARG A 111 2.60 2.43 20.97
N HIS A 112 1.36 2.04 21.27
CA HIS A 112 0.19 2.62 20.62
C HIS A 112 -0.09 4.06 21.07
N ASP A 113 -0.98 4.76 20.37
CA ASP A 113 -1.43 6.13 20.68
C ASP A 113 -0.33 7.20 20.71
N GLN A 114 0.75 7.01 19.92
CA GLN A 114 1.83 7.99 19.75
C GLN A 114 1.59 8.97 18.59
N ARG A 115 0.48 8.83 17.89
CA ARG A 115 -0.01 9.75 16.86
C ARG A 115 -1.50 10.01 17.04
N PRO A 116 -2.05 11.16 16.60
CA PRO A 116 -3.49 11.41 16.63
C PRO A 116 -4.21 10.49 15.64
N GLU A 117 -5.53 10.47 15.70
CA GLU A 117 -6.33 10.06 14.57
C GLU A 117 -6.19 11.08 13.45
N TYR A 118 -6.06 10.61 12.22
CA TYR A 118 -5.83 11.45 11.04
C TYR A 118 -4.68 12.47 11.22
N PRO A 119 -3.43 12.03 11.46
CA PRO A 119 -2.30 12.93 11.69
C PRO A 119 -2.11 13.94 10.55
N SER A 120 -2.42 13.56 9.31
CA SER A 120 -2.38 14.47 8.16
C SER A 120 -3.28 15.71 8.37
N ILE A 121 -4.46 15.53 8.97
CA ILE A 121 -5.37 16.64 9.29
C ILE A 121 -4.85 17.41 10.50
N VAL A 122 -4.61 16.71 11.61
CA VAL A 122 -4.26 17.35 12.90
C VAL A 122 -2.96 18.14 12.80
N TYR A 123 -1.92 17.55 12.21
CA TYR A 123 -0.63 18.23 12.08
C TYR A 123 -0.73 19.44 11.15
N THR A 124 -1.44 19.31 10.03
CA THR A 124 -1.64 20.43 9.11
C THR A 124 -2.39 21.60 9.76
N GLN A 125 -3.49 21.33 10.45
CA GLN A 125 -4.27 22.36 11.15
C GLN A 125 -3.42 23.10 12.20
N ILE A 126 -2.57 22.37 12.95
CA ILE A 126 -1.64 22.98 13.90
C ILE A 126 -0.64 23.88 13.17
N LEU A 127 -0.03 23.42 12.09
CA LEU A 127 0.95 24.17 11.31
C LEU A 127 0.33 25.41 10.67
N LYS A 128 -0.85 25.30 10.07
CA LYS A 128 -1.56 26.44 9.47
C LYS A 128 -1.95 27.50 10.51
N ARG A 129 -2.28 27.09 11.74
CA ARG A 129 -2.53 28.02 12.85
C ARG A 129 -1.26 28.72 13.33
N LEU A 130 -0.12 28.01 13.40
CA LEU A 130 1.15 28.57 13.87
C LEU A 130 1.88 29.39 12.81
N TYR A 131 1.75 29.00 11.54
CA TYR A 131 2.48 29.54 10.40
C TYR A 131 1.53 29.69 9.18
N PRO A 132 0.55 30.60 9.23
CA PRO A 132 -0.52 30.69 8.24
C PRO A 132 -0.03 30.99 6.81
N ASP A 133 1.11 31.61 6.68
CA ASP A 133 1.73 32.06 5.42
C ASP A 133 2.73 31.04 4.82
N ILE A 134 3.02 29.95 5.53
CA ILE A 134 3.87 28.88 5.01
C ILE A 134 3.02 27.80 4.35
N PRO A 135 3.33 27.41 3.10
CA PRO A 135 2.64 26.32 2.45
C PRO A 135 2.79 24.99 3.21
N VAL A 136 1.71 24.21 3.25
CA VAL A 136 1.71 22.84 3.77
C VAL A 136 1.40 21.88 2.65
N VAL A 137 2.33 20.95 2.41
CA VAL A 137 2.23 19.89 1.40
C VAL A 137 1.89 18.58 2.10
N LEU A 138 0.72 18.03 1.82
CA LEU A 138 0.33 16.69 2.27
C LEU A 138 0.91 15.61 1.37
N GLY A 139 1.28 14.46 1.94
CA GLY A 139 1.70 13.30 1.18
C GLY A 139 1.52 11.99 1.95
N GLY A 140 1.90 10.89 1.29
CA GLY A 140 1.78 9.55 1.84
C GLY A 140 0.41 8.91 1.62
N ILE A 141 0.23 7.69 2.14
CA ILE A 141 -0.93 6.85 1.83
C ILE A 141 -2.24 7.44 2.37
N GLU A 142 -2.26 7.98 3.57
CA GLU A 142 -3.47 8.56 4.17
C GLU A 142 -4.02 9.72 3.33
N ALA A 143 -3.16 10.63 2.91
CA ALA A 143 -3.53 11.74 2.04
C ALA A 143 -3.97 11.25 0.66
N SER A 144 -3.23 10.32 0.04
CA SER A 144 -3.57 9.74 -1.27
C SER A 144 -4.95 9.10 -1.28
N MET A 145 -5.30 8.35 -0.23
CA MET A 145 -6.57 7.63 -0.13
C MET A 145 -7.76 8.52 0.21
N ARG A 146 -7.53 9.79 0.61
CA ARG A 146 -8.57 10.76 1.00
C ARG A 146 -8.57 12.02 0.15
N ARG A 147 -7.95 11.99 -1.05
CA ARG A 147 -7.80 13.18 -1.92
C ARG A 147 -9.10 13.70 -2.54
N LEU A 148 -10.14 12.85 -2.60
CA LEU A 148 -11.49 13.16 -3.08
C LEU A 148 -12.52 12.80 -2.02
N SER A 149 -13.80 13.01 -2.29
CA SER A 149 -14.88 12.47 -1.45
C SER A 149 -14.74 10.96 -1.32
N HIS A 150 -14.85 10.46 -0.11
CA HIS A 150 -14.60 9.07 0.22
C HIS A 150 -15.42 8.63 1.43
N TYR A 151 -15.78 7.34 1.48
CA TYR A 151 -16.34 6.76 2.68
C TYR A 151 -15.26 6.49 3.73
N ASP A 152 -15.43 7.07 4.93
CA ASP A 152 -14.60 6.77 6.09
C ASP A 152 -15.29 5.74 6.99
N TYR A 153 -14.70 4.56 7.09
CA TYR A 153 -15.25 3.43 7.83
C TYR A 153 -15.35 3.69 9.34
N TRP A 154 -14.37 4.38 9.92
CA TRP A 154 -14.30 4.59 11.37
C TRP A 154 -15.32 5.62 11.84
N GLN A 155 -15.55 6.66 11.05
CA GLN A 155 -16.59 7.68 11.30
C GLN A 155 -17.96 7.27 10.76
N ASP A 156 -18.04 6.20 9.95
CA ASP A 156 -19.26 5.74 9.27
C ASP A 156 -19.94 6.85 8.47
N ALA A 157 -19.15 7.60 7.71
CA ALA A 157 -19.62 8.76 6.96
C ALA A 157 -18.86 8.95 5.66
N VAL A 158 -19.52 9.50 4.65
CA VAL A 158 -18.86 10.02 3.45
C VAL A 158 -18.23 11.36 3.82
N ARG A 159 -16.90 11.43 3.71
CA ARG A 159 -16.10 12.61 4.01
C ARG A 159 -15.72 13.32 2.72
N ARG A 160 -15.59 14.64 2.80
CA ARG A 160 -15.02 15.46 1.72
C ARG A 160 -13.52 15.22 1.58
N SER A 161 -12.90 15.80 0.55
CA SER A 161 -11.45 15.73 0.38
C SER A 161 -10.70 16.14 1.64
N ILE A 162 -9.61 15.44 1.95
CA ILE A 162 -8.72 15.78 3.06
C ILE A 162 -8.10 17.18 2.93
N LEU A 163 -8.01 17.73 1.72
CA LEU A 163 -7.60 19.12 1.50
C LEU A 163 -8.56 20.10 2.19
N CYS A 164 -9.88 19.86 2.06
CA CYS A 164 -10.89 20.68 2.73
C CYS A 164 -10.83 20.54 4.25
N ASP A 165 -10.64 19.32 4.75
CA ASP A 165 -10.62 19.05 6.19
C ASP A 165 -9.34 19.53 6.87
N SER A 166 -8.20 19.46 6.20
CA SER A 166 -6.90 19.83 6.77
C SER A 166 -6.53 21.29 6.59
N GLY A 167 -6.99 21.93 5.51
CA GLY A 167 -6.55 23.27 5.09
C GLY A 167 -5.14 23.28 4.48
N ALA A 168 -4.66 22.14 3.98
CA ALA A 168 -3.39 22.07 3.26
C ALA A 168 -3.47 22.80 1.91
N ASP A 169 -2.35 23.32 1.45
CA ASP A 169 -2.27 24.08 0.19
C ASP A 169 -2.18 23.16 -1.02
N ILE A 170 -1.53 22.01 -0.88
CA ILE A 170 -1.36 21.03 -1.95
C ILE A 170 -1.25 19.62 -1.37
N LEU A 171 -1.73 18.63 -2.11
CA LEU A 171 -1.58 17.22 -1.79
C LEU A 171 -0.85 16.51 -2.91
N VAL A 172 0.18 15.74 -2.56
CA VAL A 172 0.90 14.82 -3.43
C VAL A 172 0.34 13.42 -3.22
N TYR A 173 -0.19 12.78 -4.25
CA TYR A 173 -0.68 11.41 -4.16
C TYR A 173 0.26 10.43 -4.86
N GLY A 174 0.18 9.15 -4.46
CA GLY A 174 1.04 8.11 -5.02
C GLY A 174 2.50 8.25 -4.60
N MET A 175 3.43 7.89 -5.49
CA MET A 175 4.87 7.98 -5.26
C MET A 175 5.34 9.42 -5.44
N GLY A 176 5.75 10.06 -4.34
CA GLY A 176 5.93 11.50 -4.24
C GLY A 176 7.25 12.07 -4.76
N GLU A 177 8.15 11.24 -5.28
CA GLU A 177 9.52 11.64 -5.63
C GLU A 177 9.60 12.77 -6.65
N LYS A 178 8.86 12.65 -7.76
CA LYS A 178 8.85 13.66 -8.83
C LYS A 178 8.09 14.93 -8.42
N PRO A 179 6.84 14.85 -7.96
CA PRO A 179 6.08 16.04 -7.64
C PRO A 179 6.70 16.87 -6.51
N ILE A 180 7.33 16.25 -5.49
CA ILE A 180 7.91 17.01 -4.39
C ILE A 180 9.10 17.87 -4.83
N VAL A 181 9.90 17.36 -5.77
CA VAL A 181 11.02 18.11 -6.35
C VAL A 181 10.50 19.30 -7.16
N GLU A 182 9.45 19.08 -7.96
CA GLU A 182 8.84 20.14 -8.76
C GLU A 182 8.19 21.22 -7.89
N ILE A 183 7.49 20.84 -6.82
CA ILE A 183 6.94 21.76 -5.81
C ILE A 183 8.06 22.61 -5.22
N ALA A 184 9.15 21.98 -4.80
CA ALA A 184 10.29 22.70 -4.19
C ALA A 184 10.93 23.70 -5.17
N LYS A 185 11.07 23.32 -6.45
CA LYS A 185 11.59 24.19 -7.52
C LYS A 185 10.70 25.40 -7.75
N GLN A 186 9.38 25.18 -7.89
CA GLN A 186 8.44 26.28 -8.13
C GLN A 186 8.38 27.25 -6.94
N LEU A 187 8.34 26.75 -5.69
CA LEU A 187 8.36 27.58 -4.50
C LEU A 187 9.67 28.35 -4.31
N LYS A 188 10.79 27.86 -4.83
CA LYS A 188 12.08 28.56 -4.82
C LYS A 188 12.13 29.70 -5.84
N GLN A 189 11.40 29.57 -6.95
CA GLN A 189 11.41 30.52 -8.08
C GLN A 189 10.35 31.62 -7.96
N THR A 190 9.25 31.39 -7.22
CA THR A 190 8.11 32.31 -7.16
C THR A 190 8.00 33.00 -5.80
N GLU A 191 8.11 34.34 -5.78
CA GLU A 191 7.89 35.15 -4.57
C GLU A 191 6.48 34.98 -4.00
N ASN A 192 5.48 34.74 -4.83
CA ASN A 192 4.07 34.63 -4.45
C ASN A 192 3.64 33.23 -4.00
N LYS A 193 4.56 32.26 -3.90
CA LYS A 193 4.28 30.87 -3.48
C LYS A 193 3.09 30.20 -4.19
N ASN A 194 2.76 30.66 -5.40
CA ASN A 194 1.65 30.15 -6.19
C ASN A 194 2.12 28.93 -7.00
N ILE A 195 1.73 27.73 -6.55
CA ILE A 195 2.09 26.47 -7.19
C ILE A 195 1.13 26.26 -8.36
N LYS A 196 1.70 26.13 -9.56
CA LYS A 196 0.95 25.87 -10.79
C LYS A 196 0.92 24.36 -11.07
N GLU A 197 0.05 23.97 -11.97
CA GLU A 197 -0.20 22.62 -12.45
C GLU A 197 1.00 21.66 -12.40
N ILE A 198 1.09 20.92 -11.30
CA ILE A 198 2.09 19.86 -11.14
C ILE A 198 1.36 18.53 -11.29
N PRO A 199 1.81 17.62 -12.17
CA PRO A 199 1.23 16.29 -12.23
C PRO A 199 1.28 15.57 -10.87
N GLN A 200 0.32 14.67 -10.66
CA GLN A 200 0.25 13.85 -9.44
C GLN A 200 0.00 14.65 -8.16
N THR A 201 -0.67 15.80 -8.28
CA THR A 201 -1.10 16.62 -7.16
C THR A 201 -2.60 16.80 -7.12
N ALA A 202 -3.11 17.18 -5.95
CA ALA A 202 -4.46 17.66 -5.76
C ALA A 202 -4.42 19.05 -5.14
N ILE A 203 -5.25 19.97 -5.65
CA ILE A 203 -5.33 21.37 -5.22
C ILE A 203 -6.79 21.75 -5.06
N LEU A 204 -7.07 22.57 -4.05
CA LEU A 204 -8.38 23.16 -3.80
C LEU A 204 -8.44 24.58 -4.38
N TYR A 205 -9.40 24.83 -5.27
CA TYR A 205 -9.70 26.15 -5.82
C TYR A 205 -11.04 26.63 -5.28
N HIS A 206 -11.11 27.91 -4.89
CA HIS A 206 -12.35 28.47 -4.33
C HIS A 206 -13.36 28.86 -5.41
N ARG A 207 -12.89 29.13 -6.62
CA ARG A 207 -13.75 29.47 -7.77
C ARG A 207 -13.30 28.71 -8.99
N LYS A 208 -14.26 28.43 -9.88
CA LYS A 208 -14.02 27.66 -11.11
C LYS A 208 -13.04 28.37 -12.06
N GLU A 209 -13.06 29.70 -12.06
CA GLU A 209 -12.19 30.55 -12.88
C GLU A 209 -10.73 30.54 -12.43
N GLU A 210 -10.46 30.10 -11.20
CA GLU A 210 -9.09 29.97 -10.67
C GLU A 210 -8.39 28.70 -11.15
N ILE A 211 -9.16 27.73 -11.72
CA ILE A 211 -8.60 26.48 -12.22
C ILE A 211 -7.70 26.80 -13.43
N PRO A 212 -6.40 26.47 -13.39
CA PRO A 212 -5.49 26.76 -14.48
C PRO A 212 -5.96 26.11 -15.80
N GLY A 213 -5.91 26.85 -16.89
CA GLY A 213 -6.41 26.40 -18.20
C GLY A 213 -7.93 26.26 -18.29
N GLY A 214 -8.67 26.59 -17.22
CA GLY A 214 -10.12 26.38 -17.14
C GLY A 214 -10.50 24.90 -17.06
N VAL A 215 -11.80 24.64 -17.20
CA VAL A 215 -12.35 23.28 -17.34
C VAL A 215 -12.49 22.97 -18.83
N THR A 216 -11.92 21.86 -19.28
CA THR A 216 -11.87 21.45 -20.68
C THR A 216 -12.72 20.20 -20.92
N GLU A 217 -12.92 19.82 -22.20
CA GLU A 217 -13.61 18.57 -22.56
C GLU A 217 -12.81 17.31 -22.20
N ASP A 218 -11.50 17.42 -22.00
CA ASP A 218 -10.62 16.32 -21.57
C ASP A 218 -10.73 16.05 -20.08
N ASP A 219 -11.30 16.96 -19.30
CA ASP A 219 -11.48 16.80 -17.85
C ASP A 219 -12.68 15.89 -17.54
N ILE A 220 -12.54 15.09 -16.49
CA ILE A 220 -13.65 14.30 -15.97
C ILE A 220 -14.25 15.02 -14.77
N ILE A 221 -15.48 15.50 -14.94
CA ILE A 221 -16.24 16.12 -13.87
C ILE A 221 -16.96 15.04 -13.09
N LEU A 222 -16.60 14.89 -11.83
CA LEU A 222 -17.24 13.98 -10.90
C LEU A 222 -18.53 14.57 -10.34
N ASN A 223 -19.45 13.70 -9.90
CA ASN A 223 -20.57 14.15 -9.07
C ASN A 223 -20.03 14.88 -7.84
N SER A 224 -20.70 15.96 -7.43
CA SER A 224 -20.27 16.75 -6.28
C SER A 224 -20.29 15.96 -4.98
N HIS A 225 -19.63 16.48 -3.96
CA HIS A 225 -19.67 15.88 -2.62
C HIS A 225 -21.11 15.77 -2.11
N GLU A 226 -21.91 16.81 -2.30
CA GLU A 226 -23.32 16.87 -1.88
C GLU A 226 -24.19 15.85 -2.63
N GLN A 227 -23.89 15.59 -3.90
CA GLN A 227 -24.55 14.52 -4.66
C GLN A 227 -24.18 13.15 -4.09
N CYS A 228 -22.91 12.91 -3.77
CA CYS A 228 -22.46 11.66 -3.14
C CYS A 228 -23.11 11.43 -1.77
N LEU A 229 -23.31 12.48 -0.98
CA LEU A 229 -24.02 12.38 0.31
C LEU A 229 -25.48 11.93 0.17
N ARG A 230 -26.15 12.30 -0.93
CA ARG A 230 -27.57 12.04 -1.16
C ARG A 230 -27.83 10.78 -1.97
N ASP A 231 -26.91 10.42 -2.86
CA ASP A 231 -27.08 9.33 -3.81
C ASP A 231 -25.86 8.40 -3.85
N LYS A 232 -26.02 7.21 -3.31
CA LYS A 232 -25.00 6.15 -3.33
C LYS A 232 -24.62 5.69 -4.74
N ARG A 233 -25.49 5.90 -5.74
CA ARG A 233 -25.17 5.60 -7.14
C ARG A 233 -24.19 6.62 -7.70
N ALA A 234 -24.36 7.89 -7.34
CA ALA A 234 -23.44 8.96 -7.73
C ALA A 234 -22.04 8.72 -7.14
N GLU A 235 -21.96 8.31 -5.87
CA GLU A 235 -20.72 7.95 -5.20
C GLU A 235 -20.04 6.76 -5.89
N ALA A 236 -20.75 5.66 -6.09
CA ALA A 236 -20.23 4.48 -6.78
C ALA A 236 -19.76 4.78 -8.22
N ALA A 237 -20.49 5.62 -8.95
CA ALA A 237 -20.12 6.04 -10.30
C ALA A 237 -18.83 6.87 -10.31
N ASN A 238 -18.68 7.79 -9.36
CA ASN A 238 -17.43 8.55 -9.19
C ASN A 238 -16.23 7.64 -8.99
N PHE A 239 -16.37 6.62 -8.15
CA PHE A 239 -15.26 5.73 -7.85
C PHE A 239 -14.76 4.99 -9.10
N ARG A 240 -15.66 4.61 -10.01
CA ARG A 240 -15.25 3.99 -11.27
C ARG A 240 -14.32 4.91 -12.07
N HIS A 241 -14.65 6.20 -12.20
CA HIS A 241 -13.80 7.18 -12.89
C HIS A 241 -12.46 7.35 -12.18
N ILE A 242 -12.48 7.45 -10.85
CA ILE A 242 -11.25 7.59 -10.03
C ILE A 242 -10.31 6.40 -10.24
N GLU A 243 -10.83 5.17 -10.21
CA GLU A 243 -10.01 3.98 -10.40
C GLU A 243 -9.52 3.86 -11.85
N GLU A 244 -10.37 4.11 -12.84
CA GLU A 244 -9.98 4.07 -14.26
C GLU A 244 -8.84 5.06 -14.53
N GLU A 245 -8.95 6.31 -14.08
CA GLU A 245 -7.92 7.33 -14.30
C GLU A 245 -6.63 7.03 -13.52
N SER A 246 -6.72 6.49 -12.31
CA SER A 246 -5.53 6.08 -11.54
C SER A 246 -4.74 4.94 -12.20
N ASN A 247 -5.33 4.23 -13.16
CA ASN A 247 -4.75 3.06 -13.83
C ASN A 247 -4.44 3.27 -15.32
N LYS A 248 -4.53 4.49 -15.82
CA LYS A 248 -4.12 4.85 -17.19
C LYS A 248 -2.68 5.35 -17.24
N LEU A 249 -2.01 5.16 -18.37
CA LEU A 249 -0.72 5.82 -18.66
C LEU A 249 -0.90 7.31 -18.97
N HIS A 250 -2.00 7.65 -19.65
CA HIS A 250 -2.40 9.01 -19.95
C HIS A 250 -3.79 9.23 -19.35
N ALA A 251 -3.80 9.68 -18.12
CA ALA A 251 -5.01 9.94 -17.37
C ALA A 251 -5.51 11.38 -17.61
N SER A 252 -6.81 11.56 -17.50
CA SER A 252 -7.44 12.86 -17.46
C SER A 252 -7.36 13.47 -16.06
N ARG A 253 -7.46 14.78 -15.98
CA ARG A 253 -7.66 15.51 -14.74
C ARG A 253 -9.08 15.23 -14.22
N LEU A 254 -9.22 15.04 -12.89
CA LEU A 254 -10.50 14.87 -12.23
C LEU A 254 -10.85 16.13 -11.48
N ILE A 255 -12.11 16.57 -11.56
CA ILE A 255 -12.61 17.75 -10.87
C ILE A 255 -13.86 17.36 -10.08
N GLN A 256 -13.86 17.65 -8.79
CA GLN A 256 -15.01 17.44 -7.91
C GLN A 256 -15.38 18.73 -7.18
N GLU A 257 -16.63 19.14 -7.30
CA GLU A 257 -17.18 20.24 -6.52
C GLU A 257 -17.45 19.78 -5.07
N VAL A 258 -17.06 20.62 -4.11
CA VAL A 258 -17.20 20.39 -2.67
C VAL A 258 -17.53 21.72 -2.00
N GLU A 259 -18.76 21.90 -1.52
CA GLU A 259 -19.20 23.11 -0.80
C GLU A 259 -18.90 24.41 -1.57
N GLY A 260 -19.12 24.40 -2.89
CA GLY A 260 -18.86 25.55 -3.77
C GLY A 260 -17.38 25.77 -4.15
N CYS A 261 -16.47 24.98 -3.61
CA CYS A 261 -15.05 24.93 -4.02
C CYS A 261 -14.83 23.75 -4.98
N TYR A 262 -13.65 23.69 -5.60
CA TYR A 262 -13.30 22.69 -6.59
C TYR A 262 -12.00 21.97 -6.20
N VAL A 263 -12.09 20.68 -5.94
CA VAL A 263 -10.91 19.82 -5.77
C VAL A 263 -10.50 19.31 -7.14
N VAL A 264 -9.31 19.70 -7.59
CA VAL A 264 -8.73 19.33 -8.88
C VAL A 264 -7.61 18.33 -8.66
N ILE A 265 -7.75 17.14 -9.23
CA ILE A 265 -6.71 16.09 -9.22
C ILE A 265 -6.00 16.13 -10.57
N ASN A 266 -4.76 16.58 -10.58
CA ASN A 266 -3.92 16.55 -11.77
C ASN A 266 -3.54 15.12 -12.13
N ALA A 267 -3.42 14.82 -13.42
CA ALA A 267 -3.04 13.51 -13.92
C ALA A 267 -1.70 13.03 -13.30
N PRO A 268 -1.51 11.73 -13.07
CA PRO A 268 -0.26 11.23 -12.51
C PRO A 268 0.92 11.40 -13.48
N TYR A 269 2.13 11.45 -12.94
CA TYR A 269 3.33 11.28 -13.77
C TYR A 269 3.33 9.90 -14.44
N PRO A 270 3.96 9.75 -15.60
CA PRO A 270 4.30 8.45 -16.15
C PRO A 270 5.07 7.61 -15.10
N PRO A 271 4.96 6.27 -15.13
CA PRO A 271 5.74 5.40 -14.25
C PRO A 271 7.23 5.76 -14.31
N MET A 272 7.92 5.64 -13.18
CA MET A 272 9.36 5.89 -13.12
C MET A 272 10.11 4.97 -14.07
N THR A 273 11.14 5.50 -14.73
CA THR A 273 12.13 4.68 -15.44
C THR A 273 13.01 3.93 -14.43
N THR A 274 13.80 2.97 -14.92
CA THR A 274 14.79 2.26 -14.08
C THR A 274 15.79 3.22 -13.44
N GLU A 275 16.26 4.21 -14.20
CA GLU A 275 17.22 5.22 -13.71
C GLU A 275 16.60 6.12 -12.62
N GLU A 276 15.33 6.48 -12.78
CA GLU A 276 14.62 7.31 -11.81
C GLU A 276 14.37 6.57 -10.49
N ILE A 277 13.96 5.31 -10.55
CA ILE A 277 13.75 4.52 -9.34
C ILE A 277 15.08 4.15 -8.68
N ASP A 278 16.13 3.84 -9.43
CA ASP A 278 17.48 3.61 -8.91
C ASP A 278 18.00 4.83 -8.16
N ARG A 279 17.86 6.04 -8.74
CA ARG A 279 18.24 7.29 -8.06
C ARG A 279 17.59 7.39 -6.68
N SER A 280 16.32 7.03 -6.54
CA SER A 280 15.61 7.10 -5.26
C SER A 280 16.16 6.10 -4.24
N PHE A 281 16.53 4.89 -4.66
CA PHE A 281 17.04 3.85 -3.77
C PHE A 281 18.54 3.97 -3.47
N ASP A 282 19.32 4.56 -4.36
CA ASP A 282 20.77 4.71 -4.23
C ASP A 282 21.18 5.96 -3.40
N LEU A 283 20.22 6.70 -2.85
CA LEU A 283 20.50 7.81 -1.94
C LEU A 283 21.22 7.33 -0.67
N PRO A 284 21.97 8.23 0.02
CA PRO A 284 22.83 7.85 1.14
C PRO A 284 22.04 7.56 2.43
N TYR A 285 21.15 6.57 2.39
CA TYR A 285 20.44 6.11 3.59
C TYR A 285 21.41 5.44 4.56
N THR A 286 21.32 5.79 5.84
CA THR A 286 22.05 5.06 6.89
C THR A 286 21.52 3.66 7.12
N ARG A 287 20.27 3.38 6.71
CA ARG A 287 19.47 2.17 6.95
C ARG A 287 19.29 1.85 8.44
N LEU A 288 19.34 2.86 9.28
CA LEU A 288 19.23 2.75 10.74
C LEU A 288 18.12 3.65 11.29
N PRO A 289 17.54 3.30 12.46
CA PRO A 289 16.75 4.25 13.24
C PRO A 289 17.63 5.41 13.70
N HIS A 290 17.04 6.60 13.75
CA HIS A 290 17.74 7.80 14.26
C HIS A 290 18.27 7.58 15.68
N PRO A 291 19.49 8.04 16.05
CA PRO A 291 20.13 7.82 17.35
C PRO A 291 19.30 8.26 18.57
N ARG A 292 18.31 9.15 18.38
CA ARG A 292 17.34 9.51 19.44
C ARG A 292 16.57 8.32 20.03
N TYR A 293 16.47 7.22 19.30
CA TYR A 293 15.80 5.98 19.73
C TYR A 293 16.76 4.95 20.33
N LYS A 294 17.96 5.37 20.74
CA LYS A 294 18.92 4.47 21.39
C LYS A 294 18.24 3.67 22.50
N SER A 295 18.44 2.36 22.45
CA SER A 295 17.84 1.37 23.37
C SER A 295 16.33 1.15 23.22
N LYS A 296 15.69 1.69 22.18
CA LYS A 296 14.27 1.45 21.87
C LYS A 296 14.14 0.68 20.57
N ARG A 297 13.33 -0.36 20.60
CA ARG A 297 13.02 -1.16 19.43
C ARG A 297 11.95 -0.47 18.58
N ILE A 298 12.08 -0.50 17.25
CA ILE A 298 11.02 -0.12 16.31
C ILE A 298 10.65 -1.37 15.53
N PRO A 299 9.48 -2.01 15.81
CA PRO A 299 9.13 -3.31 15.23
C PRO A 299 9.13 -3.31 13.70
N ALA A 300 8.61 -2.25 13.06
CA ALA A 300 8.61 -2.12 11.60
C ALA A 300 10.04 -2.14 11.01
N TYR A 301 11.00 -1.50 11.67
CA TYR A 301 12.40 -1.56 11.25
C TYR A 301 12.96 -2.98 11.32
N ASP A 302 12.71 -3.68 12.43
CA ASP A 302 13.18 -5.06 12.58
C ASP A 302 12.66 -6.00 11.50
N MET A 303 11.45 -5.75 11.00
CA MET A 303 10.84 -6.55 9.95
C MET A 303 11.51 -6.35 8.58
N ILE A 304 12.05 -5.14 8.31
CA ILE A 304 12.50 -4.77 6.96
C ILE A 304 14.00 -4.48 6.83
N LYS A 305 14.74 -4.38 7.92
CA LYS A 305 16.16 -3.95 7.92
C LYS A 305 17.06 -4.74 6.97
N HIS A 306 16.77 -6.03 6.77
CA HIS A 306 17.49 -6.91 5.86
C HIS A 306 16.63 -7.30 4.65
N SER A 307 15.69 -6.46 4.24
CA SER A 307 14.90 -6.65 3.03
C SER A 307 15.33 -5.68 1.93
N VAL A 308 15.13 -6.10 0.69
CA VAL A 308 15.41 -5.31 -0.52
C VAL A 308 14.15 -5.25 -1.37
N ASN A 309 13.69 -4.05 -1.62
CA ASN A 309 12.58 -3.81 -2.53
C ASN A 309 13.12 -3.66 -3.96
N ILE A 310 12.76 -4.58 -4.86
CA ILE A 310 13.30 -4.63 -6.22
C ILE A 310 12.44 -3.91 -7.26
N HIS A 311 11.18 -3.62 -6.95
CA HIS A 311 10.27 -2.89 -7.82
C HIS A 311 9.14 -2.23 -7.03
N ARG A 312 8.47 -1.25 -7.63
CA ARG A 312 7.21 -0.66 -7.15
C ARG A 312 6.09 -0.90 -8.14
N GLY A 313 4.85 -0.70 -7.70
CA GLY A 313 3.65 -0.95 -8.49
C GLY A 313 3.15 -2.39 -8.40
N CYS A 314 1.87 -2.59 -8.73
CA CYS A 314 1.25 -3.91 -8.75
C CYS A 314 0.07 -3.95 -9.73
N PHE A 315 0.18 -4.71 -10.80
CA PHE A 315 -0.90 -4.88 -11.78
C PHE A 315 -1.96 -5.92 -11.37
N GLY A 316 -1.91 -6.40 -10.13
CA GLY A 316 -2.89 -7.33 -9.60
C GLY A 316 -4.30 -6.77 -9.53
N GLY A 317 -4.43 -5.49 -9.15
CA GLY A 317 -5.70 -4.78 -9.13
C GLY A 317 -6.75 -5.41 -8.22
N CYS A 318 -6.34 -6.08 -7.12
CA CYS A 318 -7.27 -6.66 -6.15
C CYS A 318 -8.20 -5.58 -5.59
N ALA A 319 -9.50 -5.87 -5.54
CA ALA A 319 -10.54 -4.87 -5.27
C ALA A 319 -10.44 -4.21 -3.88
N PHE A 320 -9.77 -4.84 -2.93
CA PHE A 320 -9.61 -4.39 -1.53
C PHE A 320 -8.24 -3.79 -1.23
N CYS A 321 -7.30 -3.81 -2.21
CA CYS A 321 -5.90 -3.50 -1.94
C CYS A 321 -5.56 -2.04 -2.29
N THR A 322 -4.93 -1.33 -1.36
CA THR A 322 -4.50 0.05 -1.54
C THR A 322 -3.17 0.19 -2.31
N ILE A 323 -2.44 -0.90 -2.52
CA ILE A 323 -1.13 -0.85 -3.19
C ILE A 323 -1.29 -0.32 -4.62
N SER A 324 -2.19 -0.89 -5.43
CA SER A 324 -2.44 -0.41 -6.79
C SER A 324 -2.97 1.04 -6.81
N ALA A 325 -3.80 1.41 -5.81
CA ALA A 325 -4.35 2.76 -5.71
C ALA A 325 -3.30 3.80 -5.31
N HIS A 326 -2.26 3.41 -4.57
CA HIS A 326 -1.20 4.31 -4.11
C HIS A 326 0.06 4.24 -4.98
N GLN A 327 0.59 3.05 -5.27
CA GLN A 327 1.81 2.88 -6.07
C GLN A 327 1.53 2.82 -7.59
N GLY A 328 0.27 2.64 -7.98
CA GLY A 328 -0.12 2.48 -9.37
C GLY A 328 -0.06 1.03 -9.86
N LYS A 329 -0.64 0.81 -11.04
CA LYS A 329 -0.70 -0.48 -11.72
C LYS A 329 0.61 -0.86 -12.41
N PHE A 330 1.36 0.13 -12.89
CA PHE A 330 2.53 -0.11 -13.71
C PHE A 330 3.76 -0.39 -12.84
N ILE A 331 4.53 -1.40 -13.26
CA ILE A 331 5.74 -1.80 -12.54
C ILE A 331 6.89 -0.88 -12.93
N ALA A 332 7.54 -0.31 -11.92
CA ALA A 332 8.83 0.35 -12.04
C ALA A 332 9.88 -0.53 -11.37
N SER A 333 10.78 -1.12 -12.15
CA SER A 333 11.80 -2.07 -11.68
C SER A 333 13.15 -1.41 -11.56
N ARG A 334 13.87 -1.73 -10.50
CA ARG A 334 15.26 -1.30 -10.27
C ARG A 334 16.21 -2.09 -11.17
N SER A 335 17.37 -1.52 -11.46
CA SER A 335 18.44 -2.26 -12.10
C SER A 335 19.05 -3.31 -11.15
N LYS A 336 19.65 -4.33 -11.73
CA LYS A 336 20.41 -5.33 -10.97
C LYS A 336 21.56 -4.69 -10.18
N GLU A 337 22.24 -3.73 -10.77
CA GLU A 337 23.35 -3.00 -10.17
C GLU A 337 22.92 -2.23 -8.91
N SER A 338 21.78 -1.52 -8.95
CA SER A 338 21.21 -0.84 -7.79
C SER A 338 20.85 -1.83 -6.67
N ILE A 339 20.21 -2.94 -7.02
CA ILE A 339 19.86 -4.00 -6.05
C ILE A 339 21.13 -4.57 -5.39
N LEU A 340 22.15 -4.91 -6.17
CA LEU A 340 23.41 -5.44 -5.64
C LEU A 340 24.17 -4.44 -4.74
N ARG A 341 24.14 -3.13 -5.09
CA ARG A 341 24.69 -2.08 -4.22
C ARG A 341 23.99 -2.05 -2.86
N GLU A 342 22.66 -2.14 -2.86
CA GLU A 342 21.88 -2.17 -1.62
C GLU A 342 22.17 -3.41 -0.78
N VAL A 343 22.26 -4.61 -1.39
CA VAL A 343 22.63 -5.85 -0.68
C VAL A 343 24.00 -5.71 -0.04
N LYS A 344 24.97 -5.14 -0.74
CA LYS A 344 26.31 -4.87 -0.18
C LYS A 344 26.25 -3.87 0.98
N ALA A 345 25.42 -2.84 0.91
CA ALA A 345 25.22 -1.91 2.02
C ALA A 345 24.60 -2.62 3.24
N ILE A 346 23.62 -3.49 3.03
CA ILE A 346 23.02 -4.30 4.09
C ILE A 346 24.05 -5.24 4.73
N SER A 347 24.95 -5.82 3.95
CA SER A 347 25.96 -6.74 4.46
C SER A 347 26.95 -6.07 5.44
N GLN A 348 27.06 -4.76 5.42
CA GLN A 348 27.89 -3.99 6.34
C GLN A 348 27.19 -3.65 7.68
N LEU A 349 25.89 -3.98 7.81
CA LEU A 349 25.17 -3.76 9.07
C LEU A 349 25.67 -4.73 10.14
N PRO A 350 25.88 -4.26 11.39
CA PRO A 350 26.52 -5.07 12.44
C PRO A 350 25.77 -6.36 12.79
N ASP A 351 24.48 -6.39 12.59
CA ASP A 351 23.60 -7.51 12.90
C ASP A 351 23.25 -8.40 11.68
N PHE A 352 23.81 -8.10 10.51
CA PHE A 352 23.64 -8.95 9.34
C PHE A 352 24.41 -10.26 9.48
N LYS A 353 23.72 -11.38 9.28
CA LYS A 353 24.28 -12.73 9.44
C LYS A 353 24.33 -13.52 8.12
N GLY A 354 24.19 -12.83 7.00
CA GLY A 354 24.18 -13.43 5.66
C GLY A 354 22.78 -13.79 5.16
N TYR A 355 21.70 -13.36 5.83
CA TYR A 355 20.33 -13.71 5.44
C TYR A 355 19.55 -12.46 5.08
N LEU A 356 19.04 -12.39 3.83
CA LEU A 356 18.06 -11.41 3.43
C LEU A 356 16.66 -11.95 3.76
N SER A 357 15.86 -11.13 4.45
CA SER A 357 14.53 -11.53 4.90
C SER A 357 13.48 -11.47 3.78
N ASP A 358 13.69 -10.60 2.81
CA ASP A 358 12.84 -10.46 1.61
C ASP A 358 13.65 -9.82 0.47
N LEU A 359 13.66 -10.47 -0.68
CA LEU A 359 14.15 -9.93 -1.95
C LEU A 359 12.94 -9.87 -2.89
N GLY A 360 12.12 -8.82 -2.75
CA GLY A 360 10.80 -8.78 -3.37
C GLY A 360 10.26 -7.38 -3.60
N GLY A 361 8.95 -7.29 -3.65
CA GLY A 361 8.22 -6.04 -3.89
C GLY A 361 6.77 -6.13 -3.43
N PRO A 362 5.88 -5.25 -3.90
CA PRO A 362 4.45 -5.31 -3.59
C PRO A 362 3.81 -6.66 -3.96
N SER A 363 4.40 -7.36 -4.92
CA SER A 363 4.17 -8.77 -5.23
C SER A 363 5.52 -9.39 -5.62
N ALA A 364 5.87 -10.55 -5.08
CA ALA A 364 7.21 -11.15 -5.22
C ALA A 364 7.63 -11.36 -6.68
N ASN A 365 6.72 -11.74 -7.56
CA ASN A 365 7.01 -12.15 -8.93
C ASN A 365 6.39 -11.25 -10.02
N MET A 366 6.59 -9.93 -9.88
CA MET A 366 6.20 -8.95 -10.90
C MET A 366 7.36 -8.12 -11.45
N TYR A 367 8.59 -8.38 -10.99
CA TYR A 367 9.79 -7.67 -11.43
C TYR A 367 10.02 -7.81 -12.93
N GLY A 368 10.30 -6.70 -13.60
CA GLY A 368 10.56 -6.66 -15.05
C GLY A 368 9.34 -6.89 -15.94
N MET A 369 8.14 -7.00 -15.35
CA MET A 369 6.92 -7.28 -16.08
C MET A 369 6.15 -6.03 -16.45
N GLY A 370 5.46 -6.07 -17.61
CA GLY A 370 4.64 -4.97 -18.10
C GLY A 370 4.03 -5.28 -19.46
N GLY A 371 3.36 -4.31 -20.06
CA GLY A 371 2.82 -4.44 -21.42
C GLY A 371 3.94 -4.53 -22.46
N LYS A 372 3.85 -5.52 -23.36
CA LYS A 372 4.77 -5.68 -24.51
C LYS A 372 4.61 -4.52 -25.49
N ASP A 373 3.37 -4.17 -25.81
CA ASP A 373 3.00 -2.99 -26.60
C ASP A 373 2.44 -1.90 -25.68
N LYS A 374 3.22 -0.83 -25.52
CA LYS A 374 2.86 0.32 -24.67
C LYS A 374 1.72 1.14 -25.26
N THR A 375 1.50 1.10 -26.57
CA THR A 375 0.41 1.84 -27.23
C THR A 375 -0.96 1.27 -26.84
N LEU A 376 -1.05 -0.05 -26.71
CA LEU A 376 -2.24 -0.73 -26.17
C LEU A 376 -2.47 -0.38 -24.71
N CYS A 377 -1.39 -0.31 -23.92
CA CYS A 377 -1.48 0.06 -22.50
C CYS A 377 -1.92 1.51 -22.30
N ALA A 378 -1.53 2.43 -23.20
CA ALA A 378 -1.88 3.85 -23.12
C ALA A 378 -3.41 4.10 -23.12
N ARG A 379 -4.17 3.25 -23.80
CA ARG A 379 -5.64 3.34 -23.92
C ARG A 379 -6.37 2.39 -22.96
N CYS A 380 -5.64 1.58 -22.21
CA CYS A 380 -6.21 0.51 -21.38
C CYS A 380 -6.89 1.07 -20.13
N LYS A 381 -8.18 0.74 -19.94
CA LYS A 381 -8.98 1.09 -18.76
C LYS A 381 -9.06 -0.03 -17.72
N ARG A 382 -8.46 -1.21 -18.00
CA ARG A 382 -8.52 -2.35 -17.07
C ARG A 382 -7.79 -2.04 -15.77
N PRO A 383 -8.41 -2.23 -14.61
CA PRO A 383 -7.75 -2.04 -13.33
C PRO A 383 -6.74 -3.15 -13.00
N SER A 384 -6.84 -4.32 -13.65
CA SER A 384 -5.95 -5.46 -13.47
C SER A 384 -5.45 -5.99 -14.81
N CYS A 385 -4.16 -6.36 -14.89
CA CYS A 385 -3.60 -7.05 -16.06
C CYS A 385 -3.74 -8.58 -15.99
N ILE A 386 -4.21 -9.12 -14.86
CA ILE A 386 -4.30 -10.56 -14.62
C ILE A 386 -5.70 -11.05 -14.24
N HIS A 387 -6.65 -10.15 -14.04
CA HIS A 387 -8.04 -10.50 -13.75
C HIS A 387 -8.99 -9.88 -14.78
N PRO A 388 -10.06 -10.59 -15.24
CA PRO A 388 -10.41 -11.99 -14.95
C PRO A 388 -9.51 -13.01 -15.65
N LYS A 389 -8.72 -12.60 -16.62
CA LYS A 389 -7.73 -13.40 -17.33
C LYS A 389 -6.44 -12.57 -17.53
N VAL A 390 -5.31 -13.26 -17.57
CA VAL A 390 -4.02 -12.62 -17.91
C VAL A 390 -4.13 -11.94 -19.26
N CYS A 391 -3.70 -10.67 -19.31
CA CYS A 391 -3.72 -9.87 -20.52
C CYS A 391 -2.75 -10.45 -21.56
N PRO A 392 -3.15 -10.71 -22.80
CA PRO A 392 -2.24 -11.21 -23.84
C PRO A 392 -1.04 -10.29 -24.10
N ASN A 393 -1.23 -8.99 -23.85
CA ASN A 393 -0.16 -7.98 -23.96
C ASN A 393 0.80 -7.97 -22.75
N LEU A 394 0.53 -8.73 -21.68
CA LEU A 394 1.41 -8.77 -20.52
C LEU A 394 2.63 -9.64 -20.78
N ASN A 395 3.82 -9.09 -20.57
CA ASN A 395 5.04 -9.88 -20.46
C ASN A 395 5.06 -10.59 -19.09
N THR A 396 5.14 -11.92 -19.09
CA THR A 396 5.19 -12.76 -17.87
C THR A 396 6.51 -13.51 -17.72
N ASP A 397 7.56 -13.03 -18.38
CA ASP A 397 8.89 -13.65 -18.35
C ASP A 397 9.55 -13.48 -16.98
N HIS A 398 9.89 -14.58 -16.33
CA HIS A 398 10.55 -14.60 -15.01
C HIS A 398 12.08 -14.65 -15.08
N ARG A 399 12.69 -14.71 -16.28
CA ARG A 399 14.17 -14.75 -16.42
C ARG A 399 14.88 -13.55 -15.77
N PRO A 400 14.39 -12.30 -15.91
CA PRO A 400 15.01 -11.17 -15.23
C PRO A 400 15.02 -11.30 -13.70
N LEU A 401 13.96 -11.89 -13.12
CA LEU A 401 13.87 -12.12 -11.68
C LEU A 401 14.81 -13.25 -11.21
N LEU A 402 14.91 -14.34 -11.99
CA LEU A 402 15.88 -15.41 -11.74
C LEU A 402 17.32 -14.88 -11.75
N ASP A 403 17.65 -14.00 -12.70
CA ASP A 403 18.97 -13.38 -12.78
C ASP A 403 19.30 -12.55 -11.53
N ILE A 404 18.32 -11.81 -11.00
CA ILE A 404 18.47 -11.09 -9.73
C ILE A 404 18.74 -12.04 -8.56
N TYR A 405 17.96 -13.10 -8.41
CA TYR A 405 18.11 -14.03 -7.30
C TYR A 405 19.49 -14.69 -7.32
N ARG A 406 19.91 -15.19 -8.48
CA ARG A 406 21.22 -15.83 -8.66
C ARG A 406 22.39 -14.88 -8.44
N ALA A 407 22.26 -13.64 -8.93
CA ALA A 407 23.28 -12.63 -8.74
C ALA A 407 23.44 -12.23 -7.26
N VAL A 408 22.34 -12.15 -6.52
CA VAL A 408 22.37 -11.85 -5.08
C VAL A 408 22.94 -13.03 -4.29
N ASP A 409 22.50 -14.25 -4.56
CA ASP A 409 22.98 -15.45 -3.85
C ASP A 409 24.44 -15.81 -4.19
N ALA A 410 24.98 -15.28 -5.30
CA ALA A 410 26.40 -15.41 -5.65
C ALA A 410 27.33 -14.45 -4.86
N LEU A 411 26.78 -13.48 -4.12
CA LEU A 411 27.59 -12.58 -3.30
C LEU A 411 28.17 -13.33 -2.09
N PRO A 412 29.50 -13.21 -1.81
CA PRO A 412 30.15 -13.93 -0.70
C PRO A 412 29.55 -13.66 0.68
N GLU A 413 28.96 -12.47 0.86
CA GLU A 413 28.34 -12.03 2.11
C GLU A 413 26.94 -12.61 2.32
N VAL A 414 26.30 -13.13 1.26
CA VAL A 414 24.95 -13.65 1.29
C VAL A 414 24.99 -15.18 1.39
N LYS A 415 24.47 -15.70 2.48
CA LYS A 415 24.27 -17.15 2.66
C LYS A 415 22.96 -17.62 2.02
N LYS A 416 21.94 -16.79 2.10
CA LYS A 416 20.61 -17.08 1.53
C LYS A 416 19.75 -15.83 1.44
N SER A 417 19.02 -15.69 0.35
CA SER A 417 17.95 -14.72 0.21
C SER A 417 16.59 -15.40 0.30
N PHE A 418 15.68 -14.83 1.10
CA PHE A 418 14.31 -15.31 1.24
C PHE A 418 13.33 -14.40 0.53
N ILE A 419 12.12 -14.93 0.30
CA ILE A 419 10.98 -14.21 -0.22
C ILE A 419 9.92 -14.17 0.89
N GLY A 420 9.71 -12.96 1.44
CA GLY A 420 8.68 -12.66 2.43
C GLY A 420 7.41 -12.06 1.81
N SER A 421 7.53 -11.50 0.62
CA SER A 421 6.45 -10.91 -0.17
C SER A 421 5.50 -11.96 -0.72
N GLY A 422 4.23 -11.57 -0.97
CA GLY A 422 3.22 -12.46 -1.50
C GLY A 422 3.48 -12.87 -2.96
N VAL A 423 3.39 -14.17 -3.24
CA VAL A 423 3.60 -14.74 -4.58
C VAL A 423 2.28 -14.80 -5.35
N ARG A 424 2.28 -14.35 -6.60
CA ARG A 424 1.17 -14.49 -7.54
C ARG A 424 1.26 -15.85 -8.23
N TYR A 425 0.63 -16.85 -7.63
CA TYR A 425 0.62 -18.22 -8.13
C TYR A 425 -0.16 -18.39 -9.45
N ASP A 426 -1.06 -17.48 -9.77
CA ASP A 426 -1.74 -17.42 -11.06
C ASP A 426 -0.76 -17.13 -12.21
N LEU A 427 0.25 -16.27 -12.00
CA LEU A 427 1.32 -16.07 -12.97
C LEU A 427 2.21 -17.31 -13.13
N LEU A 428 2.42 -18.08 -12.05
CA LEU A 428 3.22 -19.33 -12.10
C LEU A 428 2.52 -20.45 -12.87
N GLN A 429 1.22 -20.35 -13.04
CA GLN A 429 0.41 -21.34 -13.76
C GLN A 429 0.01 -20.87 -15.16
N HIS A 430 0.25 -19.60 -15.46
CA HIS A 430 -0.05 -19.07 -16.79
C HIS A 430 0.88 -19.69 -17.83
N ARG A 431 0.30 -20.07 -18.98
CA ARG A 431 1.02 -20.59 -20.14
C ARG A 431 0.86 -19.64 -21.31
N THR A 432 1.95 -19.43 -22.02
CA THR A 432 2.01 -18.62 -23.23
C THR A 432 2.37 -19.52 -24.42
N ASP A 433 2.30 -18.95 -25.64
CA ASP A 433 2.76 -19.67 -26.85
C ASP A 433 4.30 -19.72 -26.93
N ASP A 434 5.02 -18.99 -26.08
CA ASP A 434 6.48 -19.01 -26.01
C ASP A 434 6.96 -20.05 -24.99
N GLU A 435 7.47 -21.17 -25.49
CA GLU A 435 7.99 -22.26 -24.70
C GLU A 435 9.22 -21.86 -23.85
N ALA A 436 9.99 -20.85 -24.24
CA ALA A 436 11.12 -20.36 -23.44
C ALA A 436 10.60 -19.64 -22.19
N VAL A 437 9.53 -18.84 -22.32
CA VAL A 437 8.85 -18.21 -21.18
C VAL A 437 8.24 -19.26 -20.28
N ASN A 438 7.56 -20.28 -20.82
CA ASN A 438 6.96 -21.36 -20.03
C ASN A 438 8.02 -22.14 -19.22
N ARG A 439 9.18 -22.43 -19.84
CA ARG A 439 10.31 -23.05 -19.11
C ARG A 439 10.87 -22.15 -18.01
N ALA A 440 11.00 -20.85 -18.25
CA ALA A 440 11.48 -19.90 -17.26
C ALA A 440 10.52 -19.80 -16.04
N VAL A 441 9.20 -19.84 -16.27
CA VAL A 441 8.20 -19.90 -15.20
C VAL A 441 8.34 -21.18 -14.35
N ALA A 442 8.56 -22.32 -14.99
CA ALA A 442 8.74 -23.60 -14.29
C ALA A 442 10.05 -23.62 -13.48
N GLU A 443 11.14 -23.10 -14.06
CA GLU A 443 12.44 -22.93 -13.41
C GLU A 443 12.33 -21.98 -12.21
N TYR A 444 11.72 -20.81 -12.38
CA TYR A 444 11.47 -19.88 -11.28
C TYR A 444 10.65 -20.50 -10.15
N THR A 445 9.61 -21.27 -10.49
CA THR A 445 8.77 -21.92 -9.48
C THR A 445 9.57 -22.91 -8.64
N ARG A 446 10.46 -23.69 -9.27
CA ARG A 446 11.35 -24.62 -8.56
C ARG A 446 12.37 -23.86 -7.73
N GLU A 447 13.06 -22.87 -8.30
CA GLU A 447 14.05 -22.04 -7.62
C GLU A 447 13.46 -21.37 -6.38
N LEU A 448 12.27 -20.74 -6.51
CA LEU A 448 11.55 -20.12 -5.41
C LEU A 448 11.35 -21.11 -4.25
N ILE A 449 10.81 -22.29 -4.54
CA ILE A 449 10.46 -23.28 -3.51
C ILE A 449 11.71 -23.89 -2.89
N THR A 450 12.74 -24.21 -3.67
CA THR A 450 13.93 -24.91 -3.19
C THR A 450 14.91 -23.99 -2.45
N HIS A 451 15.03 -22.72 -2.88
CA HIS A 451 16.08 -21.83 -2.37
C HIS A 451 15.58 -20.65 -1.54
N HIS A 452 14.37 -20.12 -1.84
CA HIS A 452 13.93 -18.83 -1.29
C HIS A 452 12.80 -18.91 -0.25
N VAL A 453 12.30 -20.11 0.05
CA VAL A 453 11.32 -20.32 1.13
C VAL A 453 12.03 -20.67 2.43
N SER A 454 11.76 -19.90 3.50
CA SER A 454 12.34 -20.09 4.83
C SER A 454 11.64 -21.16 5.69
N GLY A 455 11.00 -22.15 5.04
CA GLY A 455 10.18 -23.19 5.67
C GLY A 455 8.67 -22.92 5.61
N ARG A 456 8.25 -21.67 5.50
CA ARG A 456 6.83 -21.29 5.43
C ARG A 456 6.60 -20.28 4.32
N LEU A 457 5.84 -20.67 3.29
CA LEU A 457 5.46 -19.78 2.18
C LEU A 457 4.09 -19.18 2.44
N LYS A 458 4.02 -17.87 2.53
CA LYS A 458 2.76 -17.13 2.65
C LYS A 458 2.14 -16.97 1.28
N VAL A 459 0.89 -17.41 1.14
CA VAL A 459 0.11 -17.32 -0.10
C VAL A 459 -1.28 -16.80 0.22
N ALA A 460 -1.82 -15.94 -0.62
CA ALA A 460 -3.07 -15.26 -0.38
C ALA A 460 -4.17 -15.69 -1.36
N PRO A 461 -4.82 -16.87 -1.19
CA PRO A 461 -6.02 -17.24 -1.94
C PRO A 461 -7.21 -16.32 -1.61
N GLU A 462 -7.27 -15.76 -0.40
CA GLU A 462 -8.26 -14.84 0.17
C GLU A 462 -9.63 -15.47 0.44
N HIS A 463 -10.11 -16.35 -0.41
CA HIS A 463 -11.38 -17.07 -0.27
C HIS A 463 -11.37 -18.38 -1.05
N THR A 464 -12.41 -19.20 -0.88
CA THR A 464 -12.59 -20.45 -1.64
C THR A 464 -13.76 -20.39 -2.63
N SER A 465 -14.70 -19.46 -2.46
CA SER A 465 -15.84 -19.25 -3.37
C SER A 465 -15.40 -18.43 -4.58
N ASP A 466 -15.48 -18.98 -5.79
CA ASP A 466 -15.12 -18.28 -7.02
C ASP A 466 -15.98 -17.04 -7.26
N ARG A 467 -17.22 -17.02 -6.80
CA ARG A 467 -18.10 -15.86 -6.84
C ARG A 467 -17.53 -14.70 -5.99
N VAL A 468 -17.07 -15.00 -4.80
CA VAL A 468 -16.42 -14.00 -3.91
C VAL A 468 -15.07 -13.58 -4.46
N LEU A 469 -14.26 -14.53 -4.93
CA LEU A 469 -12.96 -14.28 -5.55
C LEU A 469 -13.06 -13.39 -6.80
N HIS A 470 -14.12 -13.55 -7.60
CA HIS A 470 -14.36 -12.67 -8.73
C HIS A 470 -14.58 -11.21 -8.30
N VAL A 471 -15.37 -10.97 -7.24
CA VAL A 471 -15.57 -9.64 -6.67
C VAL A 471 -14.26 -9.09 -6.09
N MET A 472 -13.45 -9.93 -5.47
CA MET A 472 -12.13 -9.58 -4.95
C MET A 472 -11.09 -9.30 -6.06
N ARG A 473 -11.39 -9.67 -7.31
CA ARG A 473 -10.43 -9.69 -8.45
C ARG A 473 -9.23 -10.60 -8.16
N LYS A 474 -9.53 -11.78 -7.61
CA LYS A 474 -8.54 -12.84 -7.32
C LYS A 474 -8.74 -14.03 -8.27
N PRO A 475 -7.69 -14.85 -8.48
CA PRO A 475 -7.82 -16.08 -9.26
C PRO A 475 -8.76 -17.07 -8.58
N SER A 476 -9.33 -18.00 -9.38
CA SER A 476 -10.13 -19.11 -8.87
C SER A 476 -9.38 -19.95 -7.83
N PHE A 477 -10.10 -20.47 -6.84
CA PHE A 477 -9.50 -21.32 -5.81
C PHE A 477 -8.87 -22.59 -6.38
N ALA A 478 -9.39 -23.11 -7.50
CA ALA A 478 -8.78 -24.23 -8.20
C ALA A 478 -7.31 -23.98 -8.61
N GLN A 479 -6.95 -22.73 -8.92
CA GLN A 479 -5.55 -22.38 -9.20
C GLN A 479 -4.68 -22.45 -7.94
N PHE A 480 -5.23 -22.09 -6.78
CA PHE A 480 -4.51 -22.28 -5.51
C PHE A 480 -4.29 -23.78 -5.22
N GLU A 481 -5.31 -24.62 -5.41
CA GLU A 481 -5.18 -26.07 -5.24
C GLU A 481 -4.11 -26.67 -6.19
N GLN A 482 -4.07 -26.19 -7.43
CA GLN A 482 -3.06 -26.62 -8.41
C GLN A 482 -1.66 -26.18 -7.97
N PHE A 483 -1.50 -24.92 -7.50
CA PHE A 483 -0.23 -24.44 -6.98
C PHE A 483 0.22 -25.25 -5.76
N LYS A 484 -0.71 -25.57 -4.84
CA LYS A 484 -0.40 -26.41 -3.68
C LYS A 484 0.10 -27.79 -4.11
N ARG A 485 -0.55 -28.43 -5.09
CA ARG A 485 -0.06 -29.72 -5.62
C ARG A 485 1.37 -29.62 -6.18
N THR A 486 1.68 -28.53 -6.89
CA THR A 486 3.02 -28.28 -7.41
C THR A 486 4.02 -28.06 -6.28
N PHE A 487 3.68 -27.28 -5.28
CA PHE A 487 4.49 -27.04 -4.10
C PHE A 487 4.79 -28.33 -3.32
N ASP A 488 3.77 -29.15 -3.05
CA ASP A 488 3.91 -30.42 -2.33
C ASP A 488 4.74 -31.44 -3.13
N ARG A 489 4.59 -31.44 -4.46
CA ARG A 489 5.40 -32.32 -5.34
C ARG A 489 6.88 -31.95 -5.28
N ILE A 490 7.21 -30.65 -5.45
CA ILE A 490 8.60 -30.18 -5.39
C ILE A 490 9.21 -30.44 -4.00
N ASN A 491 8.47 -30.21 -2.92
CA ASN A 491 8.94 -30.51 -1.56
C ASN A 491 9.31 -32.00 -1.40
N ARG A 492 8.50 -32.92 -1.94
CA ARG A 492 8.79 -34.36 -1.89
C ARG A 492 10.00 -34.74 -2.75
N GLU A 493 10.10 -34.19 -3.96
CA GLU A 493 11.23 -34.44 -4.87
C GLU A 493 12.58 -33.99 -4.26
N GLU A 494 12.58 -32.86 -3.54
CA GLU A 494 13.77 -32.24 -2.95
C GLU A 494 13.97 -32.59 -1.46
N GLY A 495 13.12 -33.44 -0.88
CA GLY A 495 13.22 -33.82 0.54
C GLY A 495 12.97 -32.69 1.53
N LEU A 496 12.22 -31.65 1.12
CA LEU A 496 11.93 -30.47 1.93
C LEU A 496 10.70 -30.70 2.82
N ARG A 497 10.61 -29.96 3.94
CA ARG A 497 9.49 -29.99 4.90
C ARG A 497 8.86 -28.60 5.07
N GLN A 498 8.60 -27.93 3.97
CA GLN A 498 8.03 -26.59 3.99
C GLN A 498 6.49 -26.65 4.01
N GLN A 499 5.88 -25.55 4.45
CA GLN A 499 4.42 -25.42 4.55
C GLN A 499 3.92 -24.18 3.82
N ILE A 500 2.75 -24.29 3.20
CA ILE A 500 1.99 -23.13 2.74
C ILE A 500 1.16 -22.60 3.90
N ILE A 501 1.21 -21.27 4.11
CA ILE A 501 0.38 -20.54 5.07
C ILE A 501 -0.61 -19.70 4.27
N PRO A 502 -1.87 -20.15 4.12
CA PRO A 502 -2.86 -19.43 3.35
C PRO A 502 -3.46 -18.26 4.14
N TYR A 503 -3.67 -17.12 3.46
CA TYR A 503 -4.40 -15.97 3.98
C TYR A 503 -5.85 -16.02 3.49
N PHE A 504 -6.80 -15.74 4.41
CA PHE A 504 -8.22 -15.67 4.11
C PHE A 504 -8.88 -14.43 4.70
N ILE A 505 -9.87 -13.91 3.98
CA ILE A 505 -10.64 -12.72 4.36
C ILE A 505 -12.12 -13.09 4.45
N SER A 506 -12.76 -12.78 5.58
CA SER A 506 -14.22 -12.82 5.75
C SER A 506 -14.82 -11.43 5.59
N SER A 507 -16.13 -11.37 5.47
CA SER A 507 -16.91 -10.11 5.46
C SER A 507 -16.61 -9.17 4.28
N HIS A 508 -15.94 -9.67 3.23
CA HIS A 508 -15.75 -8.92 1.99
C HIS A 508 -17.10 -8.73 1.29
N PRO A 509 -17.33 -7.62 0.56
CA PRO A 509 -18.51 -7.49 -0.29
C PRO A 509 -18.74 -8.72 -1.17
N GLY A 510 -19.98 -9.19 -1.23
CA GLY A 510 -20.34 -10.41 -1.91
C GLY A 510 -20.15 -11.71 -1.11
N CYS A 511 -19.45 -11.69 0.03
CA CYS A 511 -19.26 -12.87 0.88
C CYS A 511 -20.44 -13.05 1.85
N THR A 512 -21.03 -14.24 1.88
CA THR A 512 -22.10 -14.62 2.80
C THR A 512 -21.60 -15.60 3.86
N ALA A 513 -22.41 -15.86 4.88
CA ALA A 513 -22.10 -16.89 5.89
C ALA A 513 -22.04 -18.30 5.26
N GLU A 514 -22.80 -18.54 4.20
CA GLU A 514 -22.78 -19.81 3.45
C GLU A 514 -21.44 -20.02 2.73
N ASP A 515 -20.91 -18.97 2.05
CA ASP A 515 -19.58 -19.05 1.42
C ASP A 515 -18.51 -19.40 2.46
N MET A 516 -18.62 -18.84 3.68
CA MET A 516 -17.68 -19.12 4.77
C MET A 516 -17.83 -20.53 5.34
N ALA A 517 -19.05 -21.06 5.37
CA ALA A 517 -19.30 -22.45 5.78
C ALA A 517 -18.68 -23.44 4.78
N GLU A 518 -18.79 -23.17 3.50
CA GLU A 518 -18.15 -23.97 2.45
C GLU A 518 -16.61 -23.84 2.51
N LEU A 519 -16.08 -22.64 2.79
CA LEU A 519 -14.66 -22.44 3.06
C LEU A 519 -14.17 -23.32 4.21
N ALA A 520 -14.92 -23.40 5.31
CA ALA A 520 -14.57 -24.26 6.45
C ALA A 520 -14.46 -25.72 6.05
N VAL A 521 -15.40 -26.23 5.24
CA VAL A 521 -15.36 -27.63 4.72
C VAL A 521 -14.15 -27.86 3.84
N LEU A 522 -13.83 -26.93 2.94
CA LEU A 522 -12.68 -27.05 2.04
C LEU A 522 -11.36 -26.99 2.79
N THR A 523 -11.23 -26.09 3.75
CA THR A 523 -10.01 -25.98 4.58
C THR A 523 -9.82 -27.19 5.50
N LYS A 524 -10.91 -27.79 6.01
CA LYS A 524 -10.86 -29.08 6.71
C LYS A 524 -10.36 -30.20 5.79
N ARG A 525 -10.89 -30.31 4.59
CA ARG A 525 -10.46 -31.33 3.60
C ARG A 525 -8.99 -31.21 3.25
N MET A 526 -8.45 -29.98 3.24
CA MET A 526 -7.05 -29.70 2.93
C MET A 526 -6.13 -29.73 4.17
N ASP A 527 -6.66 -30.04 5.34
CA ASP A 527 -5.97 -30.06 6.63
C ASP A 527 -5.32 -28.70 6.99
N PHE A 528 -6.01 -27.60 6.68
CA PHE A 528 -5.57 -26.27 7.06
C PHE A 528 -6.22 -25.82 8.39
N HIS A 529 -5.43 -25.72 9.44
CA HIS A 529 -5.78 -24.96 10.64
C HIS A 529 -5.37 -23.51 10.40
N LEU A 530 -6.35 -22.63 10.13
CA LEU A 530 -6.09 -21.28 9.65
C LEU A 530 -5.47 -20.39 10.73
N GLU A 531 -4.29 -19.84 10.44
CA GLU A 531 -3.56 -18.92 11.33
C GLU A 531 -3.70 -17.46 10.85
N GLN A 532 -3.73 -17.25 9.53
CA GLN A 532 -3.73 -15.93 8.90
C GLN A 532 -5.12 -15.62 8.36
N VAL A 533 -5.97 -15.08 9.21
CA VAL A 533 -7.36 -14.74 8.90
C VAL A 533 -7.67 -13.33 9.37
N GLN A 534 -8.44 -12.61 8.57
CA GLN A 534 -8.89 -11.26 8.92
C GLN A 534 -10.30 -11.00 8.41
N ASP A 535 -11.01 -10.10 9.08
CA ASP A 535 -12.23 -9.53 8.54
C ASP A 535 -11.85 -8.40 7.58
N PHE A 536 -12.62 -8.23 6.51
CA PHE A 536 -12.44 -7.11 5.60
C PHE A 536 -12.52 -5.79 6.36
N THR A 537 -11.51 -4.95 6.17
CA THR A 537 -11.45 -3.60 6.72
C THR A 537 -11.67 -2.62 5.56
N PRO A 538 -12.81 -1.94 5.51
CA PRO A 538 -13.03 -0.91 4.50
C PRO A 538 -11.97 0.19 4.60
N THR A 539 -11.13 0.28 3.58
CA THR A 539 -10.08 1.29 3.47
C THR A 539 -10.44 2.24 2.33
N PRO A 540 -10.43 3.56 2.54
CA PRO A 540 -10.79 4.52 1.51
C PRO A 540 -10.09 4.26 0.18
N MET A 541 -10.71 4.65 -0.93
CA MET A 541 -10.17 4.55 -2.29
C MET A 541 -9.94 3.12 -2.77
N THR A 542 -10.75 2.16 -2.33
CA THR A 542 -10.79 0.80 -2.86
C THR A 542 -12.20 0.43 -3.36
N VAL A 543 -12.28 -0.36 -4.44
CA VAL A 543 -13.57 -0.86 -5.01
C VAL A 543 -14.40 -1.55 -3.94
N SER A 544 -13.74 -2.36 -3.10
CA SER A 544 -14.42 -3.13 -2.05
C SER A 544 -15.02 -2.22 -0.97
N THR A 545 -14.39 -1.09 -0.65
CA THR A 545 -14.92 -0.13 0.31
C THR A 545 -16.16 0.56 -0.23
N GLU A 546 -16.12 0.98 -1.50
CA GLU A 546 -17.28 1.58 -2.16
C GLU A 546 -18.45 0.59 -2.26
N ALA A 547 -18.17 -0.65 -2.66
CA ALA A 547 -19.17 -1.70 -2.70
C ALA A 547 -19.74 -2.02 -1.31
N TRP A 548 -18.89 -2.00 -0.27
CA TRP A 548 -19.32 -2.22 1.11
C TRP A 548 -20.23 -1.10 1.61
N HIS A 549 -19.87 0.16 1.36
CA HIS A 549 -20.64 1.32 1.80
C HIS A 549 -21.94 1.46 1.02
N THR A 550 -21.84 1.51 -0.31
CA THR A 550 -22.99 1.80 -1.17
C THR A 550 -23.98 0.64 -1.28
N GLY A 551 -23.49 -0.61 -1.12
CA GLY A 551 -24.24 -1.82 -1.45
C GLY A 551 -24.39 -2.05 -2.95
N LEU A 552 -23.58 -1.36 -3.76
CA LEU A 552 -23.55 -1.44 -5.22
C LEU A 552 -22.15 -1.76 -5.72
N HIS A 553 -22.05 -2.58 -6.76
CA HIS A 553 -20.77 -2.79 -7.43
C HIS A 553 -20.43 -1.56 -8.28
N PRO A 554 -19.31 -0.83 -8.07
CA PRO A 554 -19.04 0.47 -8.70
C PRO A 554 -19.04 0.46 -10.24
N TYR A 555 -18.71 -0.67 -10.86
CA TYR A 555 -18.68 -0.78 -12.33
C TYR A 555 -20.00 -1.17 -12.97
N THR A 556 -20.81 -1.96 -12.28
CA THR A 556 -22.08 -2.48 -12.84
C THR A 556 -23.30 -1.80 -12.24
N LEU A 557 -23.15 -1.11 -11.10
CA LEU A 557 -24.21 -0.53 -10.28
C LEU A 557 -25.29 -1.54 -9.86
N GLN A 558 -24.95 -2.84 -9.90
CA GLN A 558 -25.82 -3.91 -9.41
C GLN A 558 -25.67 -4.05 -7.89
N PRO A 559 -26.76 -4.40 -7.19
CA PRO A 559 -26.72 -4.65 -5.76
C PRO A 559 -25.71 -5.73 -5.39
N ILE A 560 -24.98 -5.51 -4.30
CA ILE A 560 -24.03 -6.48 -3.74
C ILE A 560 -24.21 -6.54 -2.23
N PHE A 561 -24.22 -7.76 -1.69
CA PHE A 561 -24.31 -7.97 -0.25
C PHE A 561 -23.03 -7.50 0.45
N ALA A 562 -23.18 -6.87 1.62
CA ALA A 562 -22.07 -6.52 2.50
C ALA A 562 -22.44 -6.80 3.97
N ALA A 563 -21.56 -7.48 4.70
CA ALA A 563 -21.72 -7.77 6.12
C ALA A 563 -21.44 -6.49 6.94
N LYS A 564 -22.48 -5.67 7.17
CA LYS A 564 -22.35 -4.39 7.86
C LYS A 564 -22.51 -4.50 9.37
N THR A 565 -23.35 -5.42 9.83
CA THR A 565 -23.62 -5.59 11.25
C THR A 565 -22.55 -6.44 11.92
N GLN A 566 -22.33 -6.23 13.23
CA GLN A 566 -21.44 -7.08 14.01
C GLN A 566 -21.88 -8.54 13.99
N ARG A 567 -23.20 -8.78 13.96
CA ARG A 567 -23.77 -10.13 13.87
C ARG A 567 -23.35 -10.82 12.57
N ASP A 568 -23.47 -10.13 11.42
CA ASP A 568 -23.09 -10.71 10.11
C ASP A 568 -21.59 -11.02 10.06
N LYS A 569 -20.75 -10.12 10.59
CA LYS A 569 -19.29 -10.34 10.66
C LYS A 569 -18.93 -11.53 11.54
N LEU A 570 -19.54 -11.65 12.70
CA LEU A 570 -19.31 -12.78 13.61
C LEU A 570 -19.82 -14.11 13.00
N ALA A 571 -20.99 -14.07 12.37
CA ALA A 571 -21.56 -15.25 11.68
C ALA A 571 -20.62 -15.77 10.58
N GLN A 572 -19.89 -14.90 9.92
CA GLN A 572 -18.88 -15.29 8.93
C GLN A 572 -17.57 -15.75 9.58
N ARG A 573 -17.01 -14.93 10.46
CA ARG A 573 -15.68 -15.14 11.06
C ARG A 573 -15.55 -16.46 11.80
N GLN A 574 -16.60 -16.94 12.48
CA GLN A 574 -16.55 -18.16 13.27
C GLN A 574 -16.14 -19.40 12.46
N PHE A 575 -16.45 -19.45 11.17
CA PHE A 575 -16.13 -20.57 10.29
C PHE A 575 -14.62 -20.74 10.05
N PHE A 576 -13.80 -19.73 10.23
CA PHE A 576 -12.35 -19.87 10.20
C PHE A 576 -11.83 -20.84 11.27
N PHE A 577 -12.54 -20.93 12.40
CA PHE A 577 -12.11 -21.66 13.59
C PHE A 577 -12.88 -22.96 13.79
N TRP A 578 -13.31 -23.59 12.71
CA TRP A 578 -14.08 -24.84 12.71
C TRP A 578 -13.40 -25.96 13.52
N TYR A 579 -12.08 -25.96 13.62
CA TYR A 579 -11.26 -26.93 14.33
C TYR A 579 -11.23 -26.71 15.87
N LYS A 580 -11.68 -25.54 16.34
CA LYS A 580 -11.69 -25.21 17.77
C LYS A 580 -12.95 -25.77 18.43
N PRO A 581 -12.81 -26.59 19.51
CA PRO A 581 -13.96 -27.20 20.18
C PRO A 581 -15.00 -26.19 20.68
N GLU A 582 -14.55 -25.05 21.19
CA GLU A 582 -15.40 -23.96 21.71
C GLU A 582 -16.29 -23.33 20.63
N MET A 583 -15.87 -23.37 19.38
CA MET A 583 -16.64 -22.80 18.25
C MET A 583 -17.66 -23.75 17.66
N ARG A 584 -17.58 -25.05 17.99
CA ARG A 584 -18.40 -26.10 17.36
C ARG A 584 -19.90 -25.84 17.52
N ARG A 585 -20.36 -25.49 18.72
CA ARG A 585 -21.79 -25.23 19.00
C ARG A 585 -22.30 -24.04 18.19
N ALA A 586 -21.58 -22.93 18.21
CA ALA A 586 -21.97 -21.71 17.49
C ALA A 586 -22.05 -21.95 15.96
N ILE A 587 -21.06 -22.69 15.40
CA ILE A 587 -21.06 -23.04 13.99
C ILE A 587 -22.23 -23.96 13.64
N MET A 588 -22.53 -24.98 14.47
CA MET A 588 -23.66 -25.87 14.24
C MET A 588 -25.00 -25.15 14.28
N ASP A 589 -25.17 -24.22 15.22
CA ASP A 589 -26.40 -23.42 15.35
C ASP A 589 -26.59 -22.50 14.15
N GLU A 590 -25.50 -21.88 13.64
CA GLU A 590 -25.53 -21.06 12.43
C GLU A 590 -25.87 -21.90 11.18
N LEU A 591 -25.27 -23.08 11.04
CA LEU A 591 -25.58 -24.01 9.93
C LEU A 591 -27.03 -24.49 9.95
N ARG A 592 -27.60 -24.75 11.14
CA ARG A 592 -29.03 -25.08 11.30
C ARG A 592 -29.92 -23.91 10.88
N ARG A 593 -29.56 -22.70 11.30
CA ARG A 593 -30.28 -21.47 10.93
C ARG A 593 -30.30 -21.25 9.42
N MET A 594 -29.21 -21.56 8.74
CA MET A 594 -29.09 -21.51 7.28
C MET A 594 -29.74 -22.70 6.56
N GLY A 595 -30.21 -23.71 7.27
CA GLY A 595 -30.76 -24.95 6.66
C GLY A 595 -29.70 -25.88 6.06
N ARG A 596 -28.41 -25.65 6.30
CA ARG A 596 -27.27 -26.37 5.73
C ARG A 596 -26.80 -27.52 6.64
N ARG A 597 -27.73 -28.49 6.90
CA ARG A 597 -27.41 -29.70 7.66
C ARG A 597 -26.33 -30.56 7.02
N ASP A 598 -26.28 -30.56 5.68
CA ASP A 598 -25.25 -31.26 4.88
C ASP A 598 -23.82 -30.82 5.27
N LEU A 599 -23.62 -29.57 5.62
CA LEU A 599 -22.31 -29.06 6.04
C LEU A 599 -21.97 -29.41 7.50
N ILE A 600 -22.99 -29.65 8.36
CA ILE A 600 -22.75 -30.13 9.73
C ILE A 600 -22.07 -31.51 9.67
N ASP A 601 -22.58 -32.40 8.82
CA ASP A 601 -22.03 -33.75 8.68
C ASP A 601 -20.62 -33.73 8.09
N LYS A 602 -20.35 -32.84 7.10
CA LYS A 602 -19.01 -32.66 6.51
C LYS A 602 -18.00 -32.08 7.51
N LEU A 603 -18.42 -31.17 8.37
CA LEU A 603 -17.52 -30.53 9.35
C LEU A 603 -17.34 -31.36 10.61
N PHE A 604 -18.41 -31.99 11.12
CA PHE A 604 -18.44 -32.56 12.47
C PHE A 604 -18.92 -34.02 12.50
N GLY A 605 -19.38 -34.59 11.39
CA GLY A 605 -19.64 -36.00 11.23
C GLY A 605 -18.37 -36.84 11.41
N ARG A 606 -18.54 -38.11 11.79
CA ARG A 606 -17.43 -39.07 11.96
C ARG A 606 -16.82 -39.49 10.64
#